data_e552e02aa97724445181150045f96e5a
#
_entry.id   e552e02aa97724445181150045f96e5a
#
_cell.length_a   1.000
_cell.length_b   1.000
_cell.length_c   1.000
_cell.angle_alpha   90.00
_cell.angle_beta   90.00
_cell.angle_gamma   90.00
#
_symmetry.space_group_name_H-M   'P 1'
#
loop_
_entity.id
_entity.type
_entity.pdbx_description
1 polymer ?
#
loop_
_entity_poly.entity_id
_entity_poly.type
_entity_poly.pdbx_seq_one_letter_code
_entity_poly.pdbx_strand_id
1 'polypeptide(L)'
;MHSLKTLFGVAATAAVATAGPAINDFSCRSALHPNPVVLLHGLGATFYEDLNVLQYWLQAHGYCTFAKTYGAYEGFPFVGGLKPLNESSTEITDYILEVKEKTGASKVDLVGHSEGALQTLYVPKFHRDELQGSLDKLVAIAPPTRGTNFAGLYQIAIDLGNNTKSGVDKVLNTVGCDACTDLITDGAGIRRLNDGKPIVQEGTTLTVIASRHDELVTPTSTSFVHEKGVNNIWIQDYCPLDPTGHINEAYDTNVWHLVSNSLDGEVGRKFVCFGASPGK
;
A
#
# COMPACT_ATOMS: atom_id res chain seq x y z
N MET A 1 -64.70 -30.04 30.47
CA MET A 1 -63.25 -30.06 30.75
C MET A 1 -62.49 -30.04 29.42
N HIS A 2 -62.03 -28.87 28.99
CA HIS A 2 -61.30 -28.71 27.74
C HIS A 2 -59.85 -28.48 28.09
N SER A 3 -59.00 -29.40 27.63
CA SER A 3 -57.58 -29.36 27.85
C SER A 3 -56.93 -28.49 26.76
N LEU A 4 -56.30 -27.37 27.13
CA LEU A 4 -55.56 -26.49 26.30
C LEU A 4 -54.12 -27.05 26.17
N LYS A 5 -53.74 -27.54 25.00
CA LYS A 5 -52.36 -27.93 24.71
C LYS A 5 -51.60 -26.70 24.19
N THR A 6 -50.71 -26.16 25.03
CA THR A 6 -49.78 -25.10 24.68
C THR A 6 -48.61 -25.67 23.88
N LEU A 7 -48.50 -25.33 22.58
CA LEU A 7 -47.32 -25.62 21.79
C LEU A 7 -46.25 -24.56 22.07
N PHE A 8 -45.15 -24.96 22.67
CA PHE A 8 -43.91 -24.14 22.71
C PHE A 8 -43.14 -24.33 21.39
N GLY A 9 -43.15 -23.31 20.55
CA GLY A 9 -42.30 -23.23 19.39
C GLY A 9 -40.88 -22.80 19.80
N VAL A 10 -39.90 -23.70 19.65
CA VAL A 10 -38.50 -23.37 19.80
C VAL A 10 -38.02 -22.67 18.50
N ALA A 11 -37.82 -21.37 18.57
CA ALA A 11 -37.17 -20.65 17.48
C ALA A 11 -35.69 -20.96 17.52
N ALA A 12 -35.22 -21.77 16.56
CA ALA A 12 -33.78 -21.98 16.31
C ALA A 12 -33.22 -20.72 15.66
N THR A 13 -32.49 -19.91 16.41
CA THR A 13 -31.66 -18.85 15.85
C THR A 13 -30.43 -19.50 15.19
N ALA A 14 -30.42 -19.57 13.85
CA ALA A 14 -29.26 -19.91 13.11
C ALA A 14 -28.18 -18.80 13.33
N ALA A 15 -27.13 -19.12 14.07
CA ALA A 15 -25.97 -18.29 14.15
C ALA A 15 -25.32 -18.28 12.76
N VAL A 16 -25.43 -17.16 12.05
CA VAL A 16 -24.65 -16.92 10.85
C VAL A 16 -23.21 -16.77 11.32
N ALA A 17 -22.38 -17.78 11.11
CA ALA A 17 -20.95 -17.66 11.24
C ALA A 17 -20.48 -16.69 10.15
N THR A 18 -20.20 -15.45 10.52
CA THR A 18 -19.51 -14.52 9.63
C THR A 18 -18.10 -15.05 9.46
N ALA A 19 -17.83 -15.68 8.32
CA ALA A 19 -16.43 -15.91 7.90
C ALA A 19 -15.73 -14.55 7.98
N GLY A 20 -14.52 -14.54 8.56
CA GLY A 20 -13.69 -13.32 8.55
C GLY A 20 -13.50 -12.80 7.13
N PRO A 21 -13.15 -11.52 6.97
CA PRO A 21 -13.02 -10.92 5.65
C PRO A 21 -12.02 -11.73 4.81
N ALA A 22 -12.47 -12.19 3.64
CA ALA A 22 -11.62 -12.94 2.72
C ALA A 22 -10.66 -11.97 2.03
N ILE A 23 -9.39 -12.34 1.92
CA ILE A 23 -8.41 -11.60 1.11
C ILE A 23 -8.84 -11.71 -0.36
N ASN A 24 -8.90 -10.58 -1.08
CA ASN A 24 -9.25 -10.52 -2.50
C ASN A 24 -10.67 -11.06 -2.82
N ASP A 25 -11.65 -10.69 -2.01
CA ASP A 25 -13.04 -11.03 -2.30
C ASP A 25 -13.59 -10.15 -3.42
N PHE A 26 -13.58 -10.63 -4.64
CA PHE A 26 -14.12 -9.93 -5.81
C PHE A 26 -15.65 -9.75 -5.77
N SER A 27 -16.36 -10.39 -4.85
CA SER A 27 -17.78 -10.15 -4.61
C SER A 27 -18.05 -8.98 -3.66
N CYS A 28 -17.01 -8.49 -2.96
CA CYS A 28 -17.11 -7.37 -2.04
C CYS A 28 -17.65 -6.13 -2.74
N ARG A 29 -18.62 -5.49 -2.09
CA ARG A 29 -19.15 -4.18 -2.51
C ARG A 29 -19.36 -3.33 -1.26
N SER A 30 -18.94 -2.07 -1.33
CA SER A 30 -19.14 -1.11 -0.26
C SER A 30 -19.97 0.08 -0.76
N ALA A 31 -21.02 0.41 -0.04
CA ALA A 31 -21.80 1.61 -0.32
C ALA A 31 -21.12 2.88 0.23
N LEU A 32 -20.31 2.74 1.28
CA LEU A 32 -19.58 3.85 1.91
C LEU A 32 -18.28 4.17 1.16
N HIS A 33 -17.59 3.14 0.67
CA HIS A 33 -16.31 3.24 -0.03
C HIS A 33 -16.43 2.54 -1.40
N PRO A 34 -17.01 3.21 -2.41
CA PRO A 34 -17.38 2.57 -3.67
C PRO A 34 -16.19 2.10 -4.50
N ASN A 35 -15.02 2.71 -4.31
CA ASN A 35 -13.80 2.28 -4.98
C ASN A 35 -13.14 1.14 -4.18
N PRO A 36 -12.82 -0.01 -4.82
CA PRO A 36 -11.94 -0.99 -4.21
C PRO A 36 -10.53 -0.42 -4.07
N VAL A 37 -9.85 -0.82 -3.00
CA VAL A 37 -8.49 -0.37 -2.68
C VAL A 37 -7.50 -1.48 -3.03
N VAL A 38 -6.55 -1.20 -3.92
CA VAL A 38 -5.41 -2.08 -4.21
C VAL A 38 -4.22 -1.66 -3.37
N LEU A 39 -3.67 -2.61 -2.58
CA LEU A 39 -2.50 -2.39 -1.73
C LEU A 39 -1.24 -2.94 -2.40
N LEU A 40 -0.17 -2.13 -2.40
CA LEU A 40 1.10 -2.41 -3.06
C LEU A 40 2.22 -2.48 -2.02
N HIS A 41 2.82 -3.66 -1.88
CA HIS A 41 3.89 -3.93 -0.91
C HIS A 41 5.23 -3.28 -1.29
N GLY A 42 6.15 -3.20 -0.33
CA GLY A 42 7.50 -2.69 -0.54
C GLY A 42 8.47 -3.69 -1.19
N LEU A 43 9.68 -3.22 -1.46
CA LEU A 43 10.79 -4.01 -2.01
C LEU A 43 11.09 -5.22 -1.12
N GLY A 44 11.20 -6.39 -1.74
CA GLY A 44 11.57 -7.64 -1.04
C GLY A 44 10.44 -8.26 -0.22
N ALA A 45 9.28 -7.62 -0.13
CA ALA A 45 8.11 -8.10 0.60
C ALA A 45 7.12 -8.84 -0.31
N THR A 46 6.04 -9.28 0.30
CA THR A 46 4.86 -9.83 -0.38
C THR A 46 3.60 -9.22 0.22
N PHE A 47 2.46 -9.44 -0.41
CA PHE A 47 1.19 -8.98 0.15
C PHE A 47 0.81 -9.67 1.49
N TYR A 48 1.51 -10.73 1.88
CA TYR A 48 1.31 -11.40 3.18
C TYR A 48 2.07 -10.73 4.32
N GLU A 49 3.08 -9.92 4.04
CA GLU A 49 4.01 -9.37 5.04
C GLU A 49 3.90 -7.86 5.16
N ASP A 50 3.74 -7.16 4.04
CA ASP A 50 3.65 -5.70 4.02
C ASP A 50 2.22 -5.25 3.69
N LEU A 51 1.71 -4.31 4.48
CA LEU A 51 0.33 -3.77 4.42
C LEU A 51 -0.79 -4.79 4.73
N ASN A 52 -0.48 -6.05 5.03
CA ASN A 52 -1.47 -7.07 5.32
C ASN A 52 -2.34 -6.71 6.53
N VAL A 53 -1.76 -6.12 7.58
CA VAL A 53 -2.51 -5.70 8.78
C VAL A 53 -3.36 -4.47 8.48
N LEU A 54 -2.84 -3.51 7.73
CA LEU A 54 -3.62 -2.38 7.21
C LEU A 54 -4.79 -2.87 6.34
N GLN A 55 -4.57 -3.89 5.51
CA GLN A 55 -5.61 -4.49 4.69
C GLN A 55 -6.79 -4.98 5.55
N TYR A 56 -6.52 -5.75 6.60
CA TYR A 56 -7.55 -6.23 7.52
C TYR A 56 -8.23 -5.08 8.28
N TRP A 57 -7.45 -4.07 8.67
CA TRP A 57 -8.00 -2.90 9.33
C TRP A 57 -8.95 -2.12 8.43
N LEU A 58 -8.58 -1.89 7.16
CA LEU A 58 -9.45 -1.25 6.16
C LEU A 58 -10.72 -2.06 5.91
N GLN A 59 -10.62 -3.40 5.81
CA GLN A 59 -11.78 -4.28 5.66
C GLN A 59 -12.74 -4.16 6.85
N ALA A 60 -12.20 -4.11 8.08
CA ALA A 60 -13.00 -3.90 9.28
C ALA A 60 -13.70 -2.53 9.30
N HIS A 61 -13.20 -1.55 8.53
CA HIS A 61 -13.81 -0.24 8.33
C HIS A 61 -14.68 -0.14 7.06
N GLY A 62 -14.96 -1.28 6.41
CA GLY A 62 -15.91 -1.38 5.31
C GLY A 62 -15.34 -1.13 3.93
N TYR A 63 -14.03 -1.09 3.76
CA TYR A 63 -13.39 -1.03 2.44
C TYR A 63 -13.31 -2.42 1.80
N CYS A 64 -13.47 -2.49 0.49
CA CYS A 64 -13.12 -3.67 -0.31
C CYS A 64 -11.65 -3.59 -0.71
N THR A 65 -10.81 -4.50 -0.21
CA THR A 65 -9.36 -4.42 -0.38
C THR A 65 -8.81 -5.59 -1.16
N PHE A 66 -7.81 -5.32 -1.98
CA PHE A 66 -7.17 -6.27 -2.88
C PHE A 66 -5.66 -6.10 -2.81
N ALA A 67 -4.93 -7.21 -2.84
CA ALA A 67 -3.48 -7.20 -2.83
C ALA A 67 -2.91 -8.40 -3.58
N LYS A 68 -1.76 -8.23 -4.22
CA LYS A 68 -1.05 -9.27 -4.95
C LYS A 68 0.45 -9.05 -4.81
N THR A 69 1.22 -10.13 -4.74
CA THR A 69 2.67 -10.04 -4.91
C THR A 69 2.97 -9.75 -6.36
N TYR A 70 3.74 -8.70 -6.62
CA TYR A 70 4.22 -8.28 -7.94
C TYR A 70 5.75 -8.25 -7.97
N GLY A 71 6.35 -8.20 -9.13
CA GLY A 71 7.78 -8.05 -9.30
C GLY A 71 8.61 -9.21 -8.74
N ALA A 72 8.03 -10.39 -8.56
CA ALA A 72 8.73 -11.60 -8.15
C ALA A 72 9.31 -12.33 -9.36
N TYR A 73 10.53 -12.86 -9.26
CA TYR A 73 11.11 -13.70 -10.31
C TYR A 73 10.52 -15.11 -10.29
N GLU A 74 10.49 -15.74 -11.45
CA GLU A 74 10.09 -17.14 -11.58
C GLU A 74 10.98 -18.05 -10.73
N GLY A 75 10.37 -18.93 -9.93
CA GLY A 75 11.08 -19.76 -8.97
C GLY A 75 11.30 -19.13 -7.58
N PHE A 76 11.04 -17.82 -7.41
CA PHE A 76 11.12 -17.11 -6.13
C PHE A 76 9.87 -16.27 -5.84
N PRO A 77 8.66 -16.87 -5.81
CA PRO A 77 7.40 -16.13 -5.65
C PRO A 77 7.23 -15.53 -4.24
N PHE A 78 8.14 -15.82 -3.31
CA PHE A 78 8.10 -15.37 -1.92
C PHE A 78 8.86 -14.06 -1.67
N VAL A 79 9.44 -13.47 -2.71
CA VAL A 79 10.16 -12.19 -2.62
C VAL A 79 9.71 -11.34 -3.81
N GLY A 80 8.87 -10.36 -3.54
CA GLY A 80 8.32 -9.47 -4.55
C GLY A 80 9.11 -8.17 -4.70
N GLY A 81 8.73 -7.34 -5.67
CA GLY A 81 9.33 -6.02 -5.88
C GLY A 81 10.78 -6.06 -6.39
N LEU A 82 11.28 -7.19 -6.90
CA LEU A 82 12.69 -7.33 -7.33
C LEU A 82 12.91 -7.04 -8.81
N LYS A 83 11.88 -7.20 -9.65
CA LYS A 83 11.95 -6.90 -11.09
C LYS A 83 12.09 -5.40 -11.34
N PRO A 84 12.56 -4.99 -12.53
CA PRO A 84 12.57 -3.59 -12.92
C PRO A 84 11.22 -2.89 -12.65
N LEU A 85 11.25 -1.62 -12.22
CA LEU A 85 10.03 -0.87 -11.90
C LEU A 85 8.99 -0.85 -13.03
N ASN A 86 9.47 -0.80 -14.28
CA ASN A 86 8.58 -0.81 -15.44
C ASN A 86 7.89 -2.16 -15.65
N GLU A 87 8.52 -3.29 -15.35
CA GLU A 87 7.90 -4.61 -15.43
C GLU A 87 6.90 -4.79 -14.29
N SER A 88 7.31 -4.46 -13.06
CA SER A 88 6.43 -4.45 -11.89
C SER A 88 5.21 -3.55 -12.11
N SER A 89 5.38 -2.38 -12.72
CA SER A 89 4.27 -1.47 -13.01
C SER A 89 3.27 -2.05 -14.01
N THR A 90 3.71 -2.87 -14.96
CA THR A 90 2.82 -3.58 -15.89
C THR A 90 2.01 -4.64 -15.14
N GLU A 91 2.65 -5.47 -14.31
CA GLU A 91 1.95 -6.47 -13.49
C GLU A 91 0.90 -5.83 -12.56
N ILE A 92 1.21 -4.65 -11.99
CA ILE A 92 0.29 -3.89 -11.14
C ILE A 92 -0.88 -3.34 -11.97
N THR A 93 -0.61 -2.80 -13.16
CA THR A 93 -1.63 -2.28 -14.07
C THR A 93 -2.64 -3.35 -14.46
N ASP A 94 -2.16 -4.53 -14.85
CA ASP A 94 -3.00 -5.68 -15.18
C ASP A 94 -3.88 -6.08 -13.99
N TYR A 95 -3.32 -6.06 -12.78
CA TYR A 95 -4.08 -6.39 -11.57
C TYR A 95 -5.13 -5.33 -11.21
N ILE A 96 -4.84 -4.05 -11.38
CA ILE A 96 -5.81 -2.96 -11.20
C ILE A 96 -7.01 -3.15 -12.15
N LEU A 97 -6.74 -3.46 -13.41
CA LEU A 97 -7.78 -3.70 -14.42
C LEU A 97 -8.59 -4.95 -14.08
N GLU A 98 -7.94 -6.02 -13.62
CA GLU A 98 -8.61 -7.23 -13.11
C GLU A 98 -9.56 -6.93 -11.95
N VAL A 99 -9.09 -6.17 -10.94
CA VAL A 99 -9.90 -5.76 -9.79
C VAL A 99 -11.10 -4.94 -10.24
N LYS A 100 -10.88 -3.95 -11.11
CA LYS A 100 -11.94 -3.12 -11.66
C LYS A 100 -12.98 -3.93 -12.40
N GLU A 101 -12.56 -4.82 -13.29
CA GLU A 101 -13.45 -5.68 -14.09
C GLU A 101 -14.28 -6.60 -13.19
N LYS A 102 -13.62 -7.38 -12.32
CA LYS A 102 -14.28 -8.39 -11.47
C LYS A 102 -15.18 -7.77 -10.41
N THR A 103 -14.84 -6.58 -9.90
CA THR A 103 -15.67 -5.85 -8.96
C THR A 103 -16.77 -5.04 -9.65
N GLY A 104 -16.64 -4.72 -10.92
CA GLY A 104 -17.55 -3.81 -11.63
C GLY A 104 -17.43 -2.35 -11.17
N ALA A 105 -16.37 -2.00 -10.43
CA ALA A 105 -16.12 -0.63 -9.99
C ALA A 105 -15.76 0.28 -11.16
N SER A 106 -16.16 1.55 -11.09
CA SER A 106 -15.76 2.54 -12.09
C SER A 106 -14.32 3.00 -11.92
N LYS A 107 -13.86 3.07 -10.67
CA LYS A 107 -12.51 3.49 -10.26
C LYS A 107 -11.95 2.58 -9.18
N VAL A 108 -10.64 2.63 -9.01
CA VAL A 108 -9.85 1.91 -8.00
C VAL A 108 -8.98 2.93 -7.28
N ASP A 109 -8.83 2.77 -5.97
CA ASP A 109 -7.88 3.52 -5.16
C ASP A 109 -6.61 2.70 -4.92
N LEU A 110 -5.46 3.36 -4.83
CA LEU A 110 -4.18 2.70 -4.55
C LEU A 110 -3.63 3.13 -3.20
N VAL A 111 -3.11 2.18 -2.45
CA VAL A 111 -2.31 2.44 -1.24
C VAL A 111 -1.02 1.64 -1.36
N GLY A 112 0.12 2.31 -1.29
CA GLY A 112 1.41 1.63 -1.38
C GLY A 112 2.35 2.05 -0.25
N HIS A 113 3.29 1.17 0.10
CA HIS A 113 4.35 1.42 1.04
C HIS A 113 5.71 1.28 0.36
N SER A 114 6.66 2.17 0.65
CA SER A 114 8.04 2.10 0.15
C SER A 114 8.09 2.03 -1.40
N GLU A 115 8.63 0.95 -2.00
CA GLU A 115 8.55 0.73 -3.45
C GLU A 115 7.12 0.73 -3.96
N GLY A 116 6.19 0.08 -3.25
CA GLY A 116 4.77 0.09 -3.60
C GLY A 116 4.18 1.51 -3.61
N ALA A 117 4.65 2.38 -2.70
CA ALA A 117 4.30 3.79 -2.72
C ALA A 117 4.87 4.51 -3.96
N LEU A 118 6.10 4.18 -4.38
CA LEU A 118 6.64 4.68 -5.65
C LEU A 118 5.80 4.20 -6.83
N GLN A 119 5.33 2.95 -6.82
CA GLN A 119 4.45 2.42 -7.86
C GLN A 119 3.09 3.15 -7.89
N THR A 120 2.57 3.68 -6.78
CA THR A 120 1.36 4.52 -6.81
C THR A 120 1.56 5.82 -7.59
N LEU A 121 2.81 6.25 -7.77
CA LEU A 121 3.19 7.41 -8.59
C LEU A 121 3.54 7.00 -10.03
N TYR A 122 4.22 5.87 -10.16
CA TYR A 122 4.79 5.39 -11.43
C TYR A 122 3.70 4.83 -12.37
N VAL A 123 2.84 3.99 -11.84
CA VAL A 123 1.77 3.32 -12.60
C VAL A 123 0.82 4.34 -13.26
N PRO A 124 0.23 5.33 -12.58
CA PRO A 124 -0.66 6.29 -13.25
C PRO A 124 0.06 7.15 -14.29
N LYS A 125 1.35 7.43 -14.09
CA LYS A 125 2.13 8.25 -15.02
C LYS A 125 2.45 7.52 -16.32
N PHE A 126 2.80 6.25 -16.26
CA PHE A 126 3.32 5.50 -17.41
C PHE A 126 2.33 4.53 -18.07
N HIS A 127 1.22 4.23 -17.40
CA HIS A 127 0.14 3.36 -17.89
C HIS A 127 -1.19 4.11 -18.02
N ARG A 128 -1.11 5.41 -18.31
CA ARG A 128 -2.30 6.28 -18.40
C ARG A 128 -3.30 5.79 -19.44
N ASP A 129 -2.81 5.36 -20.60
CA ASP A 129 -3.66 4.95 -21.71
C ASP A 129 -4.39 3.64 -21.44
N GLU A 130 -3.73 2.70 -20.76
CA GLU A 130 -4.31 1.42 -20.33
C GLU A 130 -5.35 1.62 -19.23
N LEU A 131 -5.04 2.49 -18.26
CA LEU A 131 -5.90 2.75 -17.11
C LEU A 131 -7.11 3.62 -17.42
N GLN A 132 -7.06 4.49 -18.44
CA GLN A 132 -8.18 5.29 -18.95
C GLN A 132 -9.01 5.98 -17.85
N GLY A 133 -8.35 6.57 -16.86
CA GLY A 133 -9.03 7.25 -15.75
C GLY A 133 -9.65 6.32 -14.71
N SER A 134 -9.18 5.07 -14.64
CA SER A 134 -9.64 4.06 -13.69
C SER A 134 -9.19 4.30 -12.26
N LEU A 135 -8.34 5.29 -12.00
CA LEU A 135 -7.84 5.61 -10.66
C LEU A 135 -8.50 6.86 -10.09
N ASP A 136 -8.57 6.94 -8.76
CA ASP A 136 -9.10 8.09 -8.01
C ASP A 136 -8.12 8.55 -6.92
N LYS A 137 -8.07 7.86 -5.78
CA LYS A 137 -7.19 8.21 -4.67
C LYS A 137 -5.90 7.40 -4.73
N LEU A 138 -4.78 8.10 -4.60
CA LEU A 138 -3.45 7.53 -4.54
C LEU A 138 -2.84 7.89 -3.19
N VAL A 139 -2.54 6.91 -2.36
CA VAL A 139 -1.92 7.11 -1.04
C VAL A 139 -0.57 6.43 -1.02
N ALA A 140 0.48 7.22 -0.94
CA ALA A 140 1.87 6.78 -0.98
C ALA A 140 2.49 6.94 0.42
N ILE A 141 2.81 5.83 1.09
CA ILE A 141 3.45 5.79 2.41
C ILE A 141 4.96 5.62 2.20
N ALA A 142 5.75 6.58 2.62
CA ALA A 142 7.21 6.59 2.52
C ALA A 142 7.77 6.31 1.10
N PRO A 143 7.26 6.92 0.02
CA PRO A 143 7.77 6.66 -1.31
C PRO A 143 9.21 7.17 -1.48
N PRO A 144 10.14 6.39 -2.06
CA PRO A 144 11.45 6.91 -2.46
C PRO A 144 11.34 7.74 -3.76
N THR A 145 10.55 8.83 -3.73
CA THR A 145 10.23 9.64 -4.93
C THR A 145 11.46 10.21 -5.62
N ARG A 146 12.50 10.53 -4.85
CA ARG A 146 13.81 11.00 -5.37
C ARG A 146 14.91 9.96 -5.25
N GLY A 147 14.53 8.71 -4.99
CA GLY A 147 15.44 7.62 -4.75
C GLY A 147 15.90 7.53 -3.30
N THR A 148 16.64 6.48 -3.02
CA THR A 148 17.27 6.22 -1.72
C THR A 148 18.75 5.90 -1.94
N ASN A 149 19.55 5.91 -0.86
CA ASN A 149 20.92 5.46 -0.96
C ASN A 149 21.00 3.92 -0.93
N PHE A 150 22.10 3.37 -1.46
CA PHE A 150 22.26 1.91 -1.54
C PHE A 150 22.28 1.23 -0.17
N ALA A 151 22.78 1.90 0.86
CA ALA A 151 22.79 1.38 2.22
C ALA A 151 21.36 1.24 2.80
N GLY A 152 20.45 2.17 2.45
CA GLY A 152 19.04 2.09 2.80
C GLY A 152 18.34 0.90 2.16
N LEU A 153 18.54 0.65 0.86
CA LEU A 153 17.99 -0.53 0.18
C LEU A 153 18.51 -1.84 0.76
N TYR A 154 19.78 -1.88 1.10
CA TYR A 154 20.41 -3.01 1.74
C TYR A 154 19.82 -3.27 3.14
N GLN A 155 19.54 -2.20 3.90
CA GLN A 155 18.90 -2.30 5.22
C GLN A 155 17.47 -2.83 5.12
N ILE A 156 16.67 -2.38 4.13
CA ILE A 156 15.34 -2.94 3.87
C ILE A 156 15.40 -4.47 3.72
N ALA A 157 16.35 -4.96 2.92
CA ALA A 157 16.49 -6.38 2.68
C ALA A 157 16.89 -7.16 3.95
N ILE A 158 17.63 -6.55 4.89
CA ILE A 158 17.96 -7.14 6.20
C ILE A 158 16.73 -7.18 7.12
N ASP A 159 15.97 -6.09 7.17
CA ASP A 159 14.87 -5.90 8.11
C ASP A 159 13.64 -6.75 7.75
N LEU A 160 13.45 -7.06 6.46
CA LEU A 160 12.36 -7.90 5.95
C LEU A 160 12.51 -9.41 6.20
N GLY A 161 13.41 -9.83 7.08
CA GLY A 161 13.35 -11.20 7.64
C GLY A 161 14.53 -12.11 7.38
N ASN A 162 15.61 -11.64 6.80
CA ASN A 162 16.87 -12.36 6.79
C ASN A 162 17.83 -11.75 7.81
N ASN A 163 17.78 -12.25 9.03
CA ASN A 163 18.60 -11.82 10.18
C ASN A 163 20.12 -11.91 9.97
N THR A 164 20.60 -12.14 8.76
CA THR A 164 22.03 -12.16 8.44
C THR A 164 22.31 -11.54 7.08
N LYS A 165 23.31 -10.65 7.05
CA LYS A 165 23.90 -10.09 5.83
C LYS A 165 24.13 -11.15 4.74
N SER A 166 24.61 -12.34 5.13
CA SER A 166 24.88 -13.44 4.20
C SER A 166 23.62 -14.04 3.55
N GLY A 167 22.47 -13.98 4.22
CA GLY A 167 21.19 -14.46 3.67
C GLY A 167 20.68 -13.52 2.59
N VAL A 168 20.72 -12.21 2.83
CA VAL A 168 20.33 -11.18 1.89
C VAL A 168 21.25 -11.19 0.67
N ASP A 169 22.57 -11.18 0.88
CA ASP A 169 23.55 -11.26 -0.21
C ASP A 169 23.32 -12.52 -1.06
N LYS A 170 22.95 -13.63 -0.45
CA LYS A 170 22.66 -14.88 -1.17
C LYS A 170 21.40 -14.75 -2.02
N VAL A 171 20.32 -14.14 -1.51
CA VAL A 171 19.10 -13.91 -2.27
C VAL A 171 19.37 -12.95 -3.43
N LEU A 172 19.92 -11.77 -3.16
CA LEU A 172 20.21 -10.78 -4.19
C LEU A 172 21.18 -11.28 -5.25
N ASN A 173 22.21 -12.05 -4.87
CA ASN A 173 23.16 -12.64 -5.81
C ASN A 173 22.60 -13.85 -6.58
N THR A 174 21.57 -14.52 -6.04
CA THR A 174 20.98 -15.71 -6.67
C THR A 174 19.80 -15.35 -7.57
N VAL A 175 18.97 -14.39 -7.14
CA VAL A 175 17.72 -14.02 -7.80
C VAL A 175 17.87 -12.73 -8.60
N GLY A 176 18.76 -11.85 -8.19
CA GLY A 176 18.90 -10.49 -8.72
C GLY A 176 17.98 -9.50 -7.99
N CYS A 177 18.22 -8.22 -8.21
CA CYS A 177 17.35 -7.12 -7.76
C CYS A 177 17.51 -5.95 -8.75
N ASP A 178 16.81 -6.02 -9.86
CA ASP A 178 16.85 -4.94 -10.86
C ASP A 178 16.17 -3.68 -10.32
N ALA A 179 15.11 -3.82 -9.51
CA ALA A 179 14.48 -2.71 -8.80
C ALA A 179 15.45 -1.95 -7.90
N CYS A 180 16.45 -2.63 -7.29
CA CYS A 180 17.44 -1.97 -6.45
C CYS A 180 18.22 -0.90 -7.23
N THR A 181 18.53 -1.16 -8.50
CA THR A 181 19.24 -0.19 -9.37
C THR A 181 18.34 0.93 -9.87
N ASP A 182 17.04 0.66 -9.97
CA ASP A 182 16.04 1.66 -10.34
C ASP A 182 15.74 2.64 -9.19
N LEU A 183 15.75 2.15 -7.94
CA LEU A 183 15.33 2.89 -6.74
C LEU A 183 16.43 3.75 -6.10
N ILE A 184 17.69 3.55 -6.45
CA ILE A 184 18.78 4.42 -5.93
C ILE A 184 18.61 5.84 -6.47
N THR A 185 19.20 6.81 -5.74
CA THR A 185 19.33 8.18 -6.23
C THR A 185 19.97 8.18 -7.62
N ASP A 186 19.36 8.87 -8.58
CA ASP A 186 19.73 8.85 -9.99
C ASP A 186 19.61 7.48 -10.69
N GLY A 187 18.95 6.50 -10.09
CA GLY A 187 18.58 5.25 -10.75
C GLY A 187 17.68 5.47 -11.97
N ALA A 188 17.65 4.50 -12.88
CA ALA A 188 16.91 4.66 -14.13
C ALA A 188 15.41 4.88 -13.90
N GLY A 189 14.80 4.15 -12.97
CA GLY A 189 13.39 4.30 -12.59
C GLY A 189 13.10 5.67 -11.97
N ILE A 190 13.97 6.14 -11.07
CA ILE A 190 13.85 7.46 -10.42
C ILE A 190 14.01 8.60 -11.42
N ARG A 191 15.01 8.54 -12.32
CA ARG A 191 15.16 9.55 -13.39
C ARG A 191 13.94 9.59 -14.31
N ARG A 192 13.38 8.43 -14.63
CA ARG A 192 12.20 8.33 -15.49
C ARG A 192 10.97 8.94 -14.79
N LEU A 193 10.75 8.65 -13.50
CA LEU A 193 9.67 9.29 -12.74
C LEU A 193 9.81 10.81 -12.71
N ASN A 194 11.04 11.31 -12.56
CA ASN A 194 11.38 12.73 -12.42
C ASN A 194 11.85 13.37 -13.74
N ASP A 195 11.23 13.03 -14.85
CA ASP A 195 11.56 13.49 -16.21
C ASP A 195 11.18 14.95 -16.53
N GLY A 196 10.72 15.70 -15.53
CA GLY A 196 10.26 17.07 -15.65
C GLY A 196 8.78 17.22 -16.07
N LYS A 197 8.09 16.13 -16.35
CA LYS A 197 6.64 16.12 -16.56
C LYS A 197 5.90 15.84 -15.24
N PRO A 198 4.62 16.23 -15.12
CA PRO A 198 3.84 15.98 -13.92
C PRO A 198 3.85 14.50 -13.53
N ILE A 199 4.06 14.25 -12.24
CA ILE A 199 3.89 12.93 -11.61
C ILE A 199 2.40 12.66 -11.44
N VAL A 200 1.66 13.64 -10.89
CA VAL A 200 0.22 13.52 -10.67
C VAL A 200 -0.54 13.60 -12.00
N GLN A 201 -1.39 12.64 -12.21
CA GLN A 201 -2.21 12.57 -13.42
C GLN A 201 -3.59 13.19 -13.18
N GLU A 202 -4.15 13.80 -14.25
CA GLU A 202 -5.47 14.40 -14.20
C GLU A 202 -6.54 13.40 -13.79
N GLY A 203 -7.43 13.81 -12.90
CA GLY A 203 -8.51 12.97 -12.38
C GLY A 203 -8.13 12.11 -11.18
N THR A 204 -6.87 12.21 -10.69
CA THR A 204 -6.41 11.55 -9.47
C THR A 204 -6.10 12.55 -8.36
N THR A 205 -6.19 12.10 -7.11
CA THR A 205 -5.77 12.84 -5.92
C THR A 205 -4.63 12.09 -5.25
N LEU A 206 -3.47 12.71 -5.08
CA LEU A 206 -2.31 12.12 -4.42
C LEU A 206 -2.15 12.62 -3.00
N THR A 207 -1.99 11.70 -2.06
CA THR A 207 -1.51 11.95 -0.70
C THR A 207 -0.20 11.19 -0.48
N VAL A 208 0.83 11.90 -0.04
CA VAL A 208 2.10 11.31 0.40
C VAL A 208 2.18 11.44 1.91
N ILE A 209 2.38 10.32 2.58
CA ILE A 209 2.56 10.22 4.03
C ILE A 209 4.02 9.83 4.29
N ALA A 210 4.71 10.53 5.17
CA ALA A 210 6.10 10.25 5.51
C ALA A 210 6.38 10.53 6.98
N SER A 211 7.33 9.81 7.57
CA SER A 211 7.84 10.05 8.91
C SER A 211 9.08 10.94 8.88
N ARG A 212 9.20 11.81 9.90
CA ARG A 212 10.47 12.51 10.16
C ARG A 212 11.57 11.59 10.69
N HIS A 213 11.21 10.38 11.07
CA HIS A 213 12.09 9.35 11.62
C HIS A 213 12.41 8.23 10.62
N ASP A 214 12.00 8.38 9.36
CA ASP A 214 12.36 7.44 8.29
C ASP A 214 13.88 7.40 8.10
N GLU A 215 14.47 6.23 8.29
CA GLU A 215 15.92 6.01 8.20
C GLU A 215 16.35 5.46 6.84
N LEU A 216 15.41 5.10 5.99
CA LEU A 216 15.68 4.48 4.69
C LEU A 216 15.50 5.45 3.52
N VAL A 217 14.44 6.22 3.50
CA VAL A 217 14.23 7.28 2.51
C VAL A 217 14.75 8.60 3.07
N THR A 218 16.02 8.88 2.84
CA THR A 218 16.72 10.04 3.43
C THR A 218 17.35 10.95 2.37
N PRO A 219 17.29 12.28 2.54
CA PRO A 219 16.52 13.02 3.54
C PRO A 219 15.02 12.72 3.44
N THR A 220 14.32 12.59 4.58
CA THR A 220 12.92 12.14 4.63
C THR A 220 11.96 12.99 3.78
N SER A 221 12.25 14.28 3.59
CA SER A 221 11.50 15.19 2.72
C SER A 221 11.57 14.84 1.23
N THR A 222 12.47 13.95 0.82
CA THR A 222 12.59 13.51 -0.58
C THR A 222 11.44 12.59 -1.01
N SER A 223 10.66 12.09 -0.06
CA SER A 223 9.39 11.39 -0.34
C SER A 223 8.35 12.30 -0.99
N PHE A 224 8.36 13.58 -0.69
CA PHE A 224 7.29 14.50 -1.08
C PHE A 224 7.29 14.86 -2.56
N VAL A 225 6.08 15.01 -3.10
CA VAL A 225 5.81 15.48 -4.46
C VAL A 225 5.33 16.93 -4.39
N HIS A 226 6.13 17.87 -4.91
CA HIS A 226 5.83 19.30 -4.87
C HIS A 226 5.09 19.75 -6.14
N GLU A 227 3.88 19.21 -6.34
CA GLU A 227 2.99 19.58 -7.42
C GLU A 227 1.67 20.12 -6.85
N LYS A 228 0.96 20.92 -7.65
CA LYS A 228 -0.31 21.51 -7.23
C LYS A 228 -1.35 20.43 -6.95
N GLY A 229 -1.97 20.49 -5.78
CA GLY A 229 -3.04 19.58 -5.38
C GLY A 229 -2.55 18.30 -4.69
N VAL A 230 -1.24 18.15 -4.49
CA VAL A 230 -0.70 17.04 -3.69
C VAL A 230 -0.80 17.34 -2.21
N ASN A 231 -1.26 16.38 -1.44
CA ASN A 231 -1.27 16.42 0.01
C ASN A 231 0.01 15.75 0.52
N ASN A 232 0.96 16.53 1.00
CA ASN A 232 2.18 16.02 1.64
C ASN A 232 2.01 16.09 3.16
N ILE A 233 2.08 14.97 3.85
CA ILE A 233 1.77 14.82 5.27
C ILE A 233 2.99 14.27 6.02
N TRP A 234 3.44 14.99 7.06
CA TRP A 234 4.26 14.39 8.09
C TRP A 234 3.37 13.72 9.13
N ILE A 235 3.66 12.48 9.51
CA ILE A 235 2.96 11.76 10.58
C ILE A 235 3.00 12.60 11.86
N GLN A 236 4.14 13.24 12.16
CA GLN A 236 4.35 14.03 13.36
C GLN A 236 3.61 15.39 13.37
N ASP A 237 3.02 15.82 12.26
CA ASP A 237 2.13 16.99 12.25
C ASP A 237 0.76 16.66 12.85
N TYR A 238 0.38 15.40 12.89
CA TYR A 238 -0.83 14.88 13.52
C TYR A 238 -0.52 14.27 14.89
N CYS A 239 0.52 13.46 14.99
CA CYS A 239 0.95 12.74 16.17
C CYS A 239 2.42 13.10 16.52
N PRO A 240 2.66 14.23 17.23
CA PRO A 240 4.00 14.80 17.39
C PRO A 240 5.02 13.90 18.10
N LEU A 241 4.57 12.94 18.89
CA LEU A 241 5.42 12.02 19.64
C LEU A 241 5.56 10.64 18.96
N ASP A 242 5.07 10.51 17.74
CA ASP A 242 5.15 9.26 17.01
C ASP A 242 6.59 9.02 16.52
N PRO A 243 7.27 7.93 16.97
CA PRO A 243 8.65 7.64 16.61
C PRO A 243 8.76 6.71 15.39
N THR A 244 7.67 6.44 14.69
CA THR A 244 7.65 5.41 13.65
C THR A 244 8.69 5.70 12.57
N GLY A 245 9.49 4.68 12.22
CA GLY A 245 10.44 4.68 11.10
C GLY A 245 9.87 3.93 9.91
N HIS A 246 10.68 3.78 8.86
CA HIS A 246 10.25 3.35 7.53
C HIS A 246 9.41 2.07 7.51
N ILE A 247 9.92 0.97 8.06
CA ILE A 247 9.23 -0.32 8.01
C ILE A 247 7.91 -0.28 8.80
N ASN A 248 7.92 0.40 9.94
CA ASN A 248 6.74 0.45 10.80
C ASN A 248 5.67 1.43 10.30
N GLU A 249 5.95 2.30 9.34
CA GLU A 249 4.90 3.10 8.70
C GLU A 249 3.78 2.21 8.10
N ALA A 250 4.09 1.00 7.65
CA ALA A 250 3.10 0.03 7.18
C ALA A 250 2.20 -0.54 8.31
N TYR A 251 2.68 -0.52 9.56
CA TYR A 251 2.04 -1.18 10.71
C TYR A 251 1.53 -0.21 11.76
N ASP A 252 1.76 1.09 11.58
CA ASP A 252 1.39 2.11 12.54
C ASP A 252 -0.08 2.54 12.38
N THR A 253 -0.84 2.48 13.49
CA THR A 253 -2.26 2.84 13.50
C THR A 253 -2.53 4.31 13.22
N ASN A 254 -1.59 5.21 13.54
CA ASN A 254 -1.71 6.63 13.20
C ASN A 254 -1.59 6.82 11.69
N VAL A 255 -0.69 6.08 11.04
CA VAL A 255 -0.58 6.02 9.58
C VAL A 255 -1.85 5.48 8.95
N TRP A 256 -2.46 4.41 9.51
CA TRP A 256 -3.71 3.86 8.99
C TRP A 256 -4.88 4.84 9.03
N HIS A 257 -4.95 5.68 10.08
CA HIS A 257 -5.93 6.76 10.13
C HIS A 257 -5.67 7.83 9.06
N LEU A 258 -4.42 8.17 8.79
CA LEU A 258 -4.06 9.09 7.70
C LEU A 258 -4.42 8.50 6.32
N VAL A 259 -4.20 7.19 6.12
CA VAL A 259 -4.62 6.46 4.91
C VAL A 259 -6.13 6.53 4.73
N SER A 260 -6.90 6.15 5.76
CA SER A 260 -8.37 6.18 5.70
C SER A 260 -8.88 7.60 5.41
N ASN A 261 -8.35 8.61 6.11
CA ASN A 261 -8.72 10.01 5.85
C ASN A 261 -8.46 10.44 4.40
N SER A 262 -7.36 9.94 3.82
CA SER A 262 -7.00 10.24 2.43
C SER A 262 -7.93 9.55 1.45
N LEU A 263 -8.28 8.29 1.69
CA LEU A 263 -9.25 7.53 0.90
C LEU A 263 -10.65 8.14 0.96
N ASP A 264 -11.06 8.67 2.14
CA ASP A 264 -12.33 9.36 2.33
C ASP A 264 -12.35 10.79 1.71
N GLY A 265 -11.20 11.31 1.28
CA GLY A 265 -11.07 12.69 0.83
C GLY A 265 -11.07 13.72 1.96
N GLU A 266 -10.86 13.30 3.19
CA GLU A 266 -10.88 14.12 4.42
C GLU A 266 -9.47 14.26 5.03
N VAL A 267 -8.48 14.61 4.22
CA VAL A 267 -7.05 14.65 4.57
C VAL A 267 -6.75 15.43 5.87
N GLY A 268 -7.53 16.46 6.19
CA GLY A 268 -7.35 17.26 7.43
C GLY A 268 -8.07 16.71 8.67
N ARG A 269 -8.80 15.59 8.57
CA ARG A 269 -9.57 15.02 9.68
C ARG A 269 -8.66 14.60 10.82
N LYS A 270 -8.95 15.10 12.04
CA LYS A 270 -8.20 14.74 13.24
C LYS A 270 -8.68 13.40 13.81
N PHE A 271 -7.76 12.69 14.43
CA PHE A 271 -8.00 11.44 15.18
C PHE A 271 -7.21 11.45 16.47
N VAL A 272 -7.48 10.50 17.36
CA VAL A 272 -6.71 10.32 18.59
C VAL A 272 -5.45 9.52 18.26
N CYS A 273 -4.28 10.07 18.58
CA CYS A 273 -3.03 9.37 18.41
C CYS A 273 -2.94 8.21 19.41
N PHE A 274 -2.67 7.05 18.90
CA PHE A 274 -2.36 5.88 19.73
C PHE A 274 -0.86 5.82 20.01
N GLY A 275 -0.47 5.07 21.05
CA GLY A 275 0.93 4.79 21.29
C GLY A 275 1.53 4.18 20.02
N ALA A 276 2.50 4.88 19.45
CA ALA A 276 3.11 4.52 18.20
C ALA A 276 3.62 3.08 18.21
N SER A 277 3.61 2.44 17.05
CA SER A 277 4.33 1.17 16.87
C SER A 277 5.81 1.40 17.21
N PRO A 278 6.36 0.79 18.26
CA PRO A 278 7.77 0.97 18.60
C PRO A 278 8.58 0.19 17.60
N GLY A 279 9.09 0.86 16.60
CA GLY A 279 9.93 0.19 15.65
C GLY A 279 10.68 1.18 14.77
N LYS A 280 11.75 0.70 14.21
CA LYS A 280 12.62 1.45 13.30
C LYS A 280 12.06 1.44 11.89
#